data_eabd378f597ad7bdf0607c358cc8706b
#
_entry.id   eabd378f597ad7bdf0607c358cc8706b
#
_cell.length_a   1.000
_cell.length_b   1.000
_cell.length_c   1.000
_cell.angle_alpha   90.00
_cell.angle_beta   90.00
_cell.angle_gamma   90.00
#
_symmetry.space_group_name_H-M   'P 1'
#
loop_
_entity.id
_entity.type
_entity.pdbx_description
1 polymer ?
#
loop_
_entity_poly.entity_id
_entity_poly.type
_entity_poly.pdbx_seq_one_letter_code
_entity_poly.pdbx_strand_id
1 'polypeptide(L)'
;MSANRATAIALVLFSTAVAVGCSAHRKQMLAVNSPGIAEKIDVPGISDFGKVNDFLYRGAQPRGDGVEELKKLGIDTIVDLRGELHGLIENERQQAESLGIRFINLPGSGWATADDEQIAQFFSLIRERPRRKIFIHCWLGGDRSGMFIAAYRIAFEGWSPEQAIQEMRSFHYLHFWHPNMARWVKRLPDHLAHSPKLASFRQVRAQP
;
A
#
# COMPACT_ATOMS: atom_id res chain seq x y z
N MET A 1 64.69 -44.08 -40.85
CA MET A 1 63.74 -45.16 -40.52
C MET A 1 62.93 -44.75 -39.32
N SER A 2 61.64 -44.94 -39.40
CA SER A 2 60.61 -44.83 -38.34
C SER A 2 60.15 -43.41 -38.00
N ALA A 3 59.03 -43.06 -38.58
CA ALA A 3 58.19 -41.95 -38.27
C ALA A 3 57.39 -42.23 -36.98
N ASN A 4 57.19 -41.21 -36.16
CA ASN A 4 56.17 -41.25 -35.11
C ASN A 4 55.21 -40.10 -35.29
N ARG A 5 53.97 -40.47 -35.55
CA ARG A 5 52.83 -39.59 -35.61
C ARG A 5 52.38 -39.29 -34.17
N ALA A 6 52.26 -38.03 -33.81
CA ALA A 6 51.49 -37.59 -32.68
C ALA A 6 50.29 -36.78 -33.19
N THR A 7 49.11 -37.38 -33.08
CA THR A 7 47.85 -36.78 -33.47
C THR A 7 47.33 -35.87 -32.37
N ALA A 8 47.11 -34.64 -32.70
CA ALA A 8 46.47 -33.64 -31.84
C ALA A 8 44.98 -34.01 -31.64
N ILE A 9 44.55 -34.02 -30.41
CA ILE A 9 43.12 -33.94 -30.05
C ILE A 9 42.89 -32.59 -29.40
N ALA A 10 42.48 -31.67 -30.23
CA ALA A 10 41.84 -30.43 -29.75
C ALA A 10 40.32 -30.66 -29.86
N LEU A 11 39.61 -30.75 -28.79
CA LEU A 11 38.13 -30.66 -28.85
C LEU A 11 37.52 -30.03 -27.61
N VAL A 12 37.00 -28.88 -27.85
CA VAL A 12 35.64 -28.43 -27.48
C VAL A 12 35.34 -28.39 -25.99
N LEU A 13 35.57 -27.19 -25.44
CA LEU A 13 34.81 -26.67 -24.31
C LEU A 13 34.32 -25.27 -24.65
N PHE A 14 33.31 -25.21 -25.52
CA PHE A 14 32.53 -23.99 -25.74
C PHE A 14 31.05 -24.41 -25.81
N SER A 15 30.34 -24.23 -24.75
CA SER A 15 28.90 -23.88 -24.74
C SER A 15 28.18 -24.34 -23.47
N THR A 16 28.34 -23.63 -22.35
CA THR A 16 27.34 -23.64 -21.25
C THR A 16 27.24 -22.30 -20.49
N ALA A 17 27.85 -21.23 -20.95
CA ALA A 17 27.89 -19.96 -20.20
C ALA A 17 26.78 -18.94 -20.55
N VAL A 18 25.91 -19.21 -21.53
CA VAL A 18 24.94 -18.19 -22.01
C VAL A 18 23.56 -18.30 -21.36
N ALA A 19 23.19 -19.45 -20.79
CA ALA A 19 21.84 -19.65 -20.24
C ALA A 19 21.64 -19.11 -18.82
N VAL A 20 22.69 -18.91 -18.03
CA VAL A 20 22.58 -18.46 -16.62
C VAL A 20 22.45 -16.94 -16.52
N GLY A 21 23.00 -16.19 -17.47
CA GLY A 21 22.96 -14.72 -17.46
C GLY A 21 21.56 -14.12 -17.72
N CYS A 22 20.73 -14.78 -18.54
CA CYS A 22 19.41 -14.28 -18.91
C CYS A 22 18.37 -14.40 -17.77
N SER A 23 18.49 -15.42 -16.92
CA SER A 23 17.56 -15.64 -15.80
C SER A 23 17.83 -14.69 -14.63
N ALA A 24 19.09 -14.37 -14.36
CA ALA A 24 19.47 -13.42 -13.32
C ALA A 24 19.13 -11.97 -13.72
N HIS A 25 19.34 -11.61 -14.99
CA HIS A 25 18.99 -10.29 -15.51
C HIS A 25 17.48 -10.04 -15.52
N ARG A 26 16.69 -11.07 -15.86
CA ARG A 26 15.21 -11.01 -15.81
C ARG A 26 14.68 -10.85 -14.39
N LYS A 27 15.31 -11.50 -13.40
CA LYS A 27 14.96 -11.35 -11.98
C LYS A 27 15.31 -9.95 -11.44
N GLN A 28 16.40 -9.38 -11.91
CA GLN A 28 16.85 -8.05 -11.51
C GLN A 28 16.02 -6.94 -12.15
N MET A 29 15.57 -7.09 -13.41
CA MET A 29 14.66 -6.13 -14.05
C MET A 29 13.25 -6.15 -13.44
N LEU A 30 12.77 -7.28 -12.91
CA LEU A 30 11.48 -7.37 -12.19
C LEU A 30 11.56 -6.81 -10.77
N ALA A 31 12.75 -6.70 -10.18
CA ALA A 31 12.97 -6.13 -8.86
C ALA A 31 13.08 -4.59 -8.87
N VAL A 32 13.29 -3.96 -10.02
CA VAL A 32 13.57 -2.51 -10.13
C VAL A 32 12.31 -1.64 -10.11
N ASN A 33 11.09 -2.20 -10.26
CA ASN A 33 9.86 -1.43 -10.38
C ASN A 33 8.72 -1.82 -9.42
N SER A 34 8.96 -2.57 -8.36
CA SER A 34 7.96 -2.73 -7.31
C SER A 34 8.23 -1.67 -6.25
N PRO A 35 7.33 -0.69 -6.05
CA PRO A 35 7.43 0.21 -4.91
C PRO A 35 7.56 -0.63 -3.64
N GLY A 36 8.48 -0.27 -2.76
CA GLY A 36 8.69 -1.00 -1.51
C GLY A 36 7.46 -0.95 -0.60
N ILE A 37 7.32 -1.93 0.28
CA ILE A 37 6.37 -1.87 1.40
C ILE A 37 6.56 -0.54 2.14
N ALA A 38 5.48 0.04 2.69
CA ALA A 38 5.53 1.28 3.44
C ALA A 38 6.62 1.24 4.53
N GLU A 39 7.39 2.31 4.60
CA GLU A 39 8.46 2.46 5.58
C GLU A 39 7.85 2.69 6.97
N LYS A 40 8.21 1.86 7.95
CA LYS A 40 7.79 2.06 9.34
C LYS A 40 8.61 3.18 9.96
N ILE A 41 7.93 4.13 10.57
CA ILE A 41 8.53 5.28 11.25
C ILE A 41 8.00 5.31 12.67
N ASP A 42 8.87 5.56 13.65
CA ASP A 42 8.44 5.79 15.02
C ASP A 42 7.93 7.22 15.17
N VAL A 43 6.64 7.35 15.51
CA VAL A 43 5.99 8.64 15.74
C VAL A 43 5.31 8.62 17.10
N PRO A 44 5.69 9.53 18.02
CA PRO A 44 5.08 9.59 19.34
C PRO A 44 3.55 9.66 19.27
N GLY A 45 2.88 8.83 20.06
CA GLY A 45 1.41 8.79 20.10
C GLY A 45 0.73 8.04 18.95
N ILE A 46 1.47 7.52 17.96
CA ILE A 46 0.87 6.81 16.82
C ILE A 46 1.57 5.47 16.60
N SER A 47 0.94 4.40 17.05
CA SER A 47 1.44 3.05 16.79
C SER A 47 1.27 2.66 15.31
N ASP A 48 2.14 1.76 14.84
CA ASP A 48 2.07 1.18 13.50
C ASP A 48 2.06 2.24 12.38
N PHE A 49 2.75 3.37 12.63
CA PHE A 49 2.87 4.44 11.64
C PHE A 49 3.76 4.02 10.48
N GLY A 50 3.31 4.30 9.26
CA GLY A 50 4.02 3.96 8.04
C GLY A 50 3.91 5.03 6.97
N LYS A 51 5.03 5.33 6.33
CA LYS A 51 5.11 6.18 5.13
C LYS A 51 4.90 5.30 3.90
N VAL A 52 3.75 5.41 3.25
CA VAL A 52 3.43 4.68 2.01
C VAL A 52 4.19 5.31 0.84
N ASN A 53 4.19 6.64 0.77
CA ASN A 53 4.97 7.47 -0.16
C ASN A 53 5.04 8.92 0.37
N ASP A 54 5.45 9.88 -0.46
CA ASP A 54 5.67 11.27 -0.04
C ASP A 54 4.41 12.03 0.39
N PHE A 55 3.21 11.52 0.08
CA PHE A 55 1.95 12.19 0.42
C PHE A 55 0.94 11.29 1.14
N LEU A 56 1.17 9.99 1.25
CA LEU A 56 0.25 9.06 1.88
C LEU A 56 0.93 8.33 3.03
N TYR A 57 0.31 8.39 4.19
CA TYR A 57 0.76 7.79 5.44
C TYR A 57 -0.38 6.99 6.07
N ARG A 58 -0.03 6.00 6.87
CA ARG A 58 -0.97 5.12 7.55
C ARG A 58 -0.59 4.93 9.02
N GLY A 59 -1.53 4.48 9.85
CA GLY A 59 -1.23 4.14 11.23
C GLY A 59 -2.44 3.74 12.05
N ALA A 60 -2.21 3.56 13.36
CA ALA A 60 -3.24 3.49 14.37
C ALA A 60 -3.80 4.89 14.67
N GLN A 61 -4.92 4.95 15.43
CA GLN A 61 -5.47 6.22 15.89
C GLN A 61 -4.42 7.01 16.70
N PRO A 62 -4.32 8.32 16.49
CA PRO A 62 -3.49 9.19 17.31
C PRO A 62 -3.93 9.15 18.79
N ARG A 63 -2.97 9.23 19.70
CA ARG A 63 -3.17 9.31 21.15
C ARG A 63 -2.26 10.36 21.75
N GLY A 64 -2.68 10.98 22.84
CA GLY A 64 -1.92 12.06 23.44
C GLY A 64 -1.62 13.16 22.42
N ASP A 65 -0.38 13.51 22.24
CA ASP A 65 0.09 14.56 21.30
C ASP A 65 0.22 14.06 19.84
N GLY A 66 -0.38 12.91 19.51
CA GLY A 66 -0.21 12.29 18.18
C GLY A 66 -0.72 13.15 17.02
N VAL A 67 -1.77 13.96 17.22
CA VAL A 67 -2.28 14.87 16.18
C VAL A 67 -1.32 16.03 15.95
N GLU A 68 -0.68 16.54 16.99
CA GLU A 68 0.39 17.55 16.92
C GLU A 68 1.61 17.01 16.17
N GLU A 69 1.97 15.74 16.37
CA GLU A 69 3.05 15.10 15.62
C GLU A 69 2.71 14.98 14.13
N LEU A 70 1.45 14.65 13.80
CA LEU A 70 0.99 14.67 12.40
C LEU A 70 1.15 16.07 11.78
N LYS A 71 0.81 17.13 12.53
CA LYS A 71 1.01 18.51 12.06
C LYS A 71 2.47 18.82 11.80
N LYS A 72 3.39 18.40 12.68
CA LYS A 72 4.85 18.59 12.52
C LYS A 72 5.38 17.88 11.27
N LEU A 73 4.81 16.71 10.94
CA LEU A 73 5.12 15.95 9.72
C LEU A 73 4.55 16.60 8.44
N GLY A 74 3.76 17.67 8.61
CA GLY A 74 3.12 18.39 7.51
C GLY A 74 1.91 17.67 6.95
N ILE A 75 1.23 16.82 7.74
CA ILE A 75 -0.04 16.22 7.34
C ILE A 75 -1.10 17.32 7.23
N ASP A 76 -1.78 17.36 6.10
CA ASP A 76 -2.85 18.30 5.80
C ASP A 76 -4.24 17.73 6.02
N THR A 77 -4.36 16.40 5.93
CA THR A 77 -5.65 15.71 5.97
C THR A 77 -5.53 14.42 6.77
N ILE A 78 -6.42 14.23 7.73
CA ILE A 78 -6.63 12.96 8.42
C ILE A 78 -7.87 12.29 7.84
N VAL A 79 -7.75 11.00 7.49
CA VAL A 79 -8.86 10.14 7.08
C VAL A 79 -9.07 9.08 8.16
N ASP A 80 -10.13 9.23 8.91
CA ASP A 80 -10.52 8.30 9.98
C ASP A 80 -11.53 7.27 9.46
N LEU A 81 -11.19 5.99 9.61
CA LEU A 81 -12.02 4.86 9.18
C LEU A 81 -12.87 4.26 10.29
N ARG A 82 -12.87 4.83 11.48
CA ARG A 82 -13.67 4.34 12.60
C ARG A 82 -15.13 4.76 12.42
N GLY A 83 -16.06 3.83 12.65
CA GLY A 83 -17.50 4.06 12.70
C GLY A 83 -18.08 3.89 14.10
N GLU A 84 -17.24 3.50 15.05
CA GLU A 84 -17.57 3.28 16.45
C GLU A 84 -16.93 4.35 17.35
N LEU A 85 -17.47 4.53 18.57
CA LEU A 85 -16.94 5.45 19.58
C LEU A 85 -16.94 6.93 19.13
N HIS A 86 -18.11 7.42 18.72
CA HIS A 86 -18.29 8.76 18.17
C HIS A 86 -17.65 9.88 18.98
N GLY A 87 -17.64 9.81 20.31
CA GLY A 87 -17.00 10.80 21.17
C GLY A 87 -15.49 10.92 20.94
N LEU A 88 -14.81 9.80 20.70
CA LEU A 88 -13.37 9.81 20.39
C LEU A 88 -13.08 10.36 19.00
N ILE A 89 -13.95 10.06 18.03
CA ILE A 89 -13.86 10.59 16.67
C ILE A 89 -14.03 12.11 16.68
N GLU A 90 -15.02 12.60 17.41
CA GLU A 90 -15.30 14.02 17.51
C GLU A 90 -14.19 14.80 18.24
N ASN A 91 -13.63 14.24 19.32
CA ASN A 91 -12.49 14.84 20.00
C ASN A 91 -11.27 14.96 19.08
N GLU A 92 -10.97 13.92 18.31
CA GLU A 92 -9.87 13.94 17.35
C GLU A 92 -10.14 14.94 16.21
N ARG A 93 -11.38 15.02 15.73
CA ARG A 93 -11.79 16.05 14.74
C ARG A 93 -11.50 17.46 15.25
N GLN A 94 -11.97 17.80 16.45
CA GLN A 94 -11.77 19.13 17.04
C GLN A 94 -10.29 19.46 17.21
N GLN A 95 -9.49 18.47 17.65
CA GLN A 95 -8.05 18.62 17.78
C GLN A 95 -7.38 18.87 16.41
N ALA A 96 -7.71 18.06 15.39
CA ALA A 96 -7.17 18.21 14.05
C ALA A 96 -7.53 19.57 13.45
N GLU A 97 -8.81 19.96 13.51
CA GLU A 97 -9.31 21.22 12.96
C GLU A 97 -8.71 22.46 13.67
N SER A 98 -8.48 22.38 14.99
CA SER A 98 -7.79 23.45 15.74
C SER A 98 -6.37 23.68 15.28
N LEU A 99 -5.70 22.66 14.74
CA LEU A 99 -4.37 22.71 14.15
C LEU A 99 -4.38 23.02 12.64
N GLY A 100 -5.56 23.25 12.05
CA GLY A 100 -5.73 23.49 10.61
C GLY A 100 -5.48 22.23 9.77
N ILE A 101 -5.74 21.05 10.32
CA ILE A 101 -5.73 19.77 9.59
C ILE A 101 -7.18 19.45 9.21
N ARG A 102 -7.43 19.17 7.94
CA ARG A 102 -8.74 18.71 7.46
C ARG A 102 -9.02 17.31 8.02
N PHE A 103 -10.19 17.14 8.63
CA PHE A 103 -10.60 15.84 9.15
C PHE A 103 -11.76 15.27 8.31
N ILE A 104 -11.61 14.03 7.84
CA ILE A 104 -12.60 13.32 7.04
C ILE A 104 -12.86 11.97 7.70
N ASN A 105 -14.11 11.70 8.04
CA ASN A 105 -14.49 10.40 8.53
C ASN A 105 -15.15 9.60 7.40
N LEU A 106 -14.58 8.44 7.09
CA LEU A 106 -15.14 7.42 6.19
C LEU A 106 -15.50 6.18 7.02
N PRO A 107 -16.62 6.24 7.76
CA PRO A 107 -16.90 5.29 8.83
C PRO A 107 -17.11 3.88 8.30
N GLY A 108 -16.36 2.91 8.82
CA GLY A 108 -16.50 1.49 8.56
C GLY A 108 -16.57 0.70 9.86
N SER A 109 -17.36 -0.39 9.88
CA SER A 109 -17.32 -1.36 10.96
C SER A 109 -15.96 -2.05 11.04
N GLY A 110 -15.51 -2.36 12.27
CA GLY A 110 -14.29 -3.14 12.49
C GLY A 110 -14.31 -4.52 11.82
N TRP A 111 -15.50 -5.05 11.52
CA TRP A 111 -15.70 -6.39 10.95
C TRP A 111 -16.07 -6.38 9.46
N ALA A 112 -16.51 -5.25 8.93
CA ALA A 112 -16.92 -5.13 7.53
C ALA A 112 -15.73 -4.81 6.61
N THR A 113 -15.90 -5.15 5.34
CA THR A 113 -15.02 -4.65 4.27
C THR A 113 -15.47 -3.26 3.84
N ALA A 114 -14.57 -2.50 3.23
CA ALA A 114 -14.92 -1.24 2.59
C ALA A 114 -15.91 -1.48 1.44
N ASP A 115 -16.85 -0.56 1.25
CA ASP A 115 -17.70 -0.54 0.07
C ASP A 115 -17.09 0.34 -1.04
N ASP A 116 -17.66 0.24 -2.24
CA ASP A 116 -17.15 0.95 -3.41
C ASP A 116 -17.29 2.49 -3.29
N GLU A 117 -18.26 2.98 -2.50
CA GLU A 117 -18.43 4.42 -2.24
C GLU A 117 -17.31 4.96 -1.38
N GLN A 118 -16.97 4.27 -0.29
CA GLN A 118 -15.87 4.64 0.60
C GLN A 118 -14.53 4.65 -0.17
N ILE A 119 -14.31 3.65 -1.02
CA ILE A 119 -13.11 3.57 -1.87
C ILE A 119 -13.08 4.72 -2.89
N ALA A 120 -14.22 5.02 -3.52
CA ALA A 120 -14.30 6.14 -4.47
C ALA A 120 -14.02 7.50 -3.82
N GLN A 121 -14.54 7.72 -2.60
CA GLN A 121 -14.25 8.92 -1.82
C GLN A 121 -12.76 9.01 -1.47
N PHE A 122 -12.17 7.93 -0.98
CA PHE A 122 -10.73 7.90 -0.69
C PHE A 122 -9.88 8.15 -1.94
N PHE A 123 -10.20 7.52 -3.06
CA PHE A 123 -9.48 7.74 -4.32
C PHE A 123 -9.63 9.18 -4.84
N SER A 124 -10.78 9.81 -4.59
CA SER A 124 -10.98 11.23 -4.91
C SER A 124 -10.03 12.12 -4.12
N LEU A 125 -9.84 11.85 -2.82
CA LEU A 125 -8.87 12.56 -1.99
C LEU A 125 -7.43 12.39 -2.52
N ILE A 126 -7.06 11.18 -2.92
CA ILE A 126 -5.74 10.88 -3.52
C ILE A 126 -5.51 11.70 -4.81
N ARG A 127 -6.57 11.98 -5.56
CA ARG A 127 -6.51 12.72 -6.83
C ARG A 127 -6.66 14.24 -6.70
N GLU A 128 -6.97 14.75 -5.52
CA GLU A 128 -7.08 16.21 -5.29
C GLU A 128 -5.80 16.96 -5.71
N ARG A 129 -5.97 18.18 -6.21
CA ARG A 129 -4.87 19.08 -6.57
C ARG A 129 -5.12 20.46 -5.95
N PRO A 130 -4.13 21.12 -5.36
CA PRO A 130 -2.77 20.62 -5.14
C PRO A 130 -2.78 19.37 -4.26
N ARG A 131 -1.75 18.52 -4.41
CA ARG A 131 -1.65 17.26 -3.64
C ARG A 131 -1.45 17.55 -2.17
N ARG A 132 -2.29 16.93 -1.35
CA ARG A 132 -2.23 17.01 0.11
C ARG A 132 -1.49 15.82 0.70
N LYS A 133 -0.86 16.01 1.86
CA LYS A 133 -0.36 14.90 2.66
C LYS A 133 -1.50 14.34 3.50
N ILE A 134 -1.79 13.06 3.29
CA ILE A 134 -2.91 12.34 3.91
C ILE A 134 -2.38 11.32 4.89
N PHE A 135 -2.89 11.34 6.11
CA PHE A 135 -2.75 10.25 7.08
C PHE A 135 -4.07 9.50 7.18
N ILE A 136 -4.06 8.20 6.88
CA ILE A 136 -5.24 7.33 7.01
C ILE A 136 -5.07 6.37 8.17
N HIS A 137 -6.07 6.27 9.02
CA HIS A 137 -6.01 5.40 10.19
C HIS A 137 -7.36 4.73 10.52
N CYS A 138 -7.27 3.71 11.36
CA CYS A 138 -8.40 3.10 12.05
C CYS A 138 -8.04 2.95 13.54
N TRP A 139 -8.55 1.94 14.23
CA TRP A 139 -8.22 1.71 15.65
C TRP A 139 -6.76 1.29 15.85
N LEU A 140 -6.32 0.20 15.19
CA LEU A 140 -4.99 -0.41 15.33
C LEU A 140 -4.06 -0.15 14.13
N GLY A 141 -4.58 0.40 13.02
CA GLY A 141 -3.77 0.66 11.83
C GLY A 141 -3.59 -0.51 10.86
N GLY A 142 -3.90 -1.74 11.28
CA GLY A 142 -3.67 -2.96 10.50
C GLY A 142 -4.77 -3.27 9.48
N ASP A 143 -6.01 -3.42 9.94
CA ASP A 143 -7.10 -4.02 9.17
C ASP A 143 -7.75 -3.06 8.18
N ARG A 144 -8.57 -2.10 8.64
CA ARG A 144 -9.26 -1.12 7.78
C ARG A 144 -8.27 -0.24 7.02
N SER A 145 -7.29 0.33 7.71
CA SER A 145 -6.23 1.11 7.06
C SER A 145 -5.48 0.26 6.02
N GLY A 146 -5.23 -1.02 6.35
CA GLY A 146 -4.61 -1.97 5.42
C GLY A 146 -5.42 -2.16 4.14
N MET A 147 -6.75 -2.34 4.22
CA MET A 147 -7.61 -2.46 3.03
C MET A 147 -7.55 -1.22 2.13
N PHE A 148 -7.64 -0.02 2.71
CA PHE A 148 -7.59 1.23 1.93
C PHE A 148 -6.23 1.45 1.27
N ILE A 149 -5.13 1.14 1.98
CA ILE A 149 -3.78 1.18 1.38
C ILE A 149 -3.63 0.11 0.31
N ALA A 150 -4.13 -1.12 0.53
CA ALA A 150 -4.14 -2.16 -0.49
C ALA A 150 -4.91 -1.73 -1.75
N ALA A 151 -6.05 -1.05 -1.58
CA ALA A 151 -6.81 -0.50 -2.69
C ALA A 151 -5.99 0.53 -3.47
N TYR A 152 -5.31 1.45 -2.77
CA TYR A 152 -4.42 2.41 -3.40
C TYR A 152 -3.28 1.74 -4.18
N ARG A 153 -2.57 0.78 -3.57
CA ARG A 153 -1.47 0.05 -4.20
C ARG A 153 -1.90 -0.65 -5.50
N ILE A 154 -3.07 -1.31 -5.46
CA ILE A 154 -3.60 -2.04 -6.62
C ILE A 154 -4.05 -1.07 -7.72
N ALA A 155 -4.78 0.00 -7.35
CA ALA A 155 -5.38 0.90 -8.32
C ALA A 155 -4.37 1.88 -8.95
N PHE A 156 -3.43 2.41 -8.17
CA PHE A 156 -2.55 3.51 -8.59
C PHE A 156 -1.10 3.07 -8.81
N GLU A 157 -0.64 2.02 -8.13
CA GLU A 157 0.74 1.56 -8.24
C GLU A 157 0.87 0.19 -8.94
N GLY A 158 -0.27 -0.42 -9.33
CA GLY A 158 -0.29 -1.65 -10.12
C GLY A 158 0.15 -2.91 -9.37
N TRP A 159 0.09 -2.89 -8.03
CA TRP A 159 0.43 -4.06 -7.24
C TRP A 159 -0.55 -5.22 -7.46
N SER A 160 -0.06 -6.45 -7.32
CA SER A 160 -0.94 -7.60 -7.19
C SER A 160 -1.66 -7.60 -5.84
N PRO A 161 -2.83 -8.24 -5.74
CA PRO A 161 -3.50 -8.44 -4.47
C PRO A 161 -2.62 -9.14 -3.42
N GLU A 162 -1.76 -10.06 -3.82
CA GLU A 162 -0.85 -10.80 -2.95
C GLU A 162 0.21 -9.89 -2.34
N GLN A 163 0.80 -8.98 -3.14
CA GLN A 163 1.75 -7.97 -2.67
C GLN A 163 1.08 -7.03 -1.66
N ALA A 164 -0.14 -6.56 -1.96
CA ALA A 164 -0.88 -5.67 -1.08
C ALA A 164 -1.27 -6.36 0.26
N ILE A 165 -1.66 -7.63 0.23
CA ILE A 165 -1.94 -8.42 1.44
C ILE A 165 -0.65 -8.65 2.25
N GLN A 166 0.50 -8.82 1.60
CA GLN A 166 1.78 -8.92 2.29
C GLN A 166 2.11 -7.62 3.05
N GLU A 167 1.87 -6.46 2.43
CA GLU A 167 2.00 -5.17 3.12
C GLU A 167 1.03 -5.04 4.30
N MET A 168 -0.23 -5.45 4.16
CA MET A 168 -1.18 -5.48 5.28
C MET A 168 -0.63 -6.29 6.47
N ARG A 169 -0.04 -7.47 6.20
CA ARG A 169 0.55 -8.34 7.24
C ARG A 169 1.74 -7.69 7.94
N SER A 170 2.55 -6.92 7.24
CA SER A 170 3.67 -6.19 7.84
C SER A 170 3.22 -5.07 8.79
N PHE A 171 1.94 -4.65 8.70
CA PHE A 171 1.28 -3.65 9.54
C PHE A 171 0.20 -4.28 10.44
N HIS A 172 0.49 -5.41 11.06
CA HIS A 172 -0.34 -6.06 12.09
C HIS A 172 -1.79 -6.38 11.64
N TYR A 173 -2.00 -6.65 10.34
CA TYR A 173 -3.28 -7.16 9.87
C TYR A 173 -3.64 -8.48 10.56
N LEU A 174 -4.77 -8.50 11.25
CA LEU A 174 -5.24 -9.64 12.03
C LEU A 174 -5.97 -10.67 11.15
N HIS A 175 -5.23 -11.31 10.26
CA HIS A 175 -5.76 -12.24 9.25
C HIS A 175 -6.68 -13.33 9.82
N PHE A 176 -6.38 -13.84 11.00
CA PHE A 176 -7.19 -14.88 11.65
C PHE A 176 -8.59 -14.36 12.00
N TRP A 177 -8.69 -13.12 12.50
CA TRP A 177 -9.95 -12.49 12.90
C TRP A 177 -10.74 -11.90 11.73
N HIS A 178 -10.03 -11.41 10.71
CA HIS A 178 -10.64 -10.69 9.58
C HIS A 178 -10.30 -11.30 8.20
N PRO A 179 -10.52 -12.62 7.98
CA PRO A 179 -10.18 -13.26 6.70
C PRO A 179 -10.99 -12.72 5.51
N ASN A 180 -12.14 -12.09 5.78
CA ASN A 180 -12.98 -11.42 4.78
C ASN A 180 -12.26 -10.24 4.12
N MET A 181 -11.41 -9.51 4.85
CA MET A 181 -10.67 -8.36 4.31
C MET A 181 -9.65 -8.78 3.26
N ALA A 182 -8.88 -9.84 3.52
CA ALA A 182 -7.97 -10.38 2.51
C ALA A 182 -8.71 -10.92 1.27
N ARG A 183 -9.89 -11.55 1.45
CA ARG A 183 -10.74 -11.99 0.33
C ARG A 183 -11.26 -10.81 -0.48
N TRP A 184 -11.62 -9.73 0.18
CA TRP A 184 -12.04 -8.49 -0.48
C TRP A 184 -10.90 -7.90 -1.30
N VAL A 185 -9.69 -7.78 -0.75
CA VAL A 185 -8.50 -7.30 -1.48
C VAL A 185 -8.22 -8.15 -2.72
N LYS A 186 -8.37 -9.48 -2.64
CA LYS A 186 -8.22 -10.36 -3.81
C LYS A 186 -9.25 -10.10 -4.92
N ARG A 187 -10.46 -9.66 -4.56
CA ARG A 187 -11.53 -9.34 -5.52
C ARG A 187 -11.49 -7.89 -5.99
N LEU A 188 -10.66 -7.05 -5.41
CA LEU A 188 -10.61 -5.62 -5.74
C LEU A 188 -10.34 -5.35 -7.23
N PRO A 189 -9.48 -6.10 -7.96
CA PRO A 189 -9.34 -5.93 -9.40
C PRO A 189 -10.67 -6.05 -10.17
N ASP A 190 -11.55 -6.96 -9.75
CA ASP A 190 -12.88 -7.15 -10.35
C ASP A 190 -13.81 -5.97 -9.99
N HIS A 191 -13.78 -5.49 -8.74
CA HIS A 191 -14.51 -4.29 -8.33
C HIS A 191 -14.07 -3.07 -9.15
N LEU A 192 -12.75 -2.86 -9.31
CA LEU A 192 -12.20 -1.79 -10.13
C LEU A 192 -12.64 -1.90 -11.60
N ALA A 193 -12.74 -3.13 -12.13
CA ALA A 193 -13.13 -3.36 -13.51
C ALA A 193 -14.62 -3.16 -13.77
N HIS A 194 -15.51 -3.46 -12.81
CA HIS A 194 -16.94 -3.57 -13.06
C HIS A 194 -17.80 -2.57 -12.27
N SER A 195 -17.34 -2.04 -11.13
CA SER A 195 -18.14 -1.10 -10.33
C SER A 195 -18.33 0.24 -11.04
N PRO A 196 -19.60 0.71 -11.20
CA PRO A 196 -19.87 2.04 -11.74
C PRO A 196 -19.24 3.17 -10.92
N LYS A 197 -19.21 3.02 -9.60
CA LYS A 197 -18.64 4.01 -8.66
C LYS A 197 -17.13 4.18 -8.81
N LEU A 198 -16.44 3.14 -9.28
CA LEU A 198 -15.00 3.15 -9.49
C LEU A 198 -14.60 3.39 -10.96
N ALA A 199 -15.57 3.63 -11.84
CA ALA A 199 -15.34 3.78 -13.28
C ALA A 199 -14.31 4.87 -13.63
N SER A 200 -14.36 6.01 -12.93
CA SER A 200 -13.44 7.15 -13.17
C SER A 200 -11.98 6.84 -12.78
N PHE A 201 -11.73 5.79 -12.01
CA PHE A 201 -10.40 5.40 -11.55
C PHE A 201 -9.76 4.29 -12.38
N ARG A 202 -10.48 3.70 -13.36
CA ARG A 202 -9.98 2.63 -14.24
C ARG A 202 -8.84 3.07 -15.15
N GLN A 203 -8.83 4.33 -15.56
CA GLN A 203 -7.87 4.88 -16.54
C GLN A 203 -6.46 5.09 -15.99
N VAL A 204 -6.25 4.98 -14.67
CA VAL A 204 -4.92 5.18 -14.06
C VAL A 204 -3.94 4.06 -14.46
N ARG A 205 -4.45 2.88 -14.86
CA ARG A 205 -3.63 1.73 -15.32
C ARG A 205 -3.12 1.85 -16.77
N ALA A 206 -3.62 2.79 -17.55
CA ALA A 206 -3.39 2.85 -19.01
C ALA A 206 -2.40 3.97 -19.43
N GLN A 207 -1.76 4.67 -18.50
CA GLN A 207 -0.70 5.63 -18.84
C GLN A 207 0.65 5.02 -18.49
N PRO A 208 1.50 4.76 -19.52
CA PRO A 208 2.86 4.30 -19.34
C PRO A 208 3.75 5.33 -18.66
#